data_497172ae0aa6a5e90963e5f46d9871db
#
_entry.id   497172ae0aa6a5e90963e5f46d9871db
#
_cell.length_a   1.000
_cell.length_b   1.000
_cell.length_c   1.000
_cell.angle_alpha   90.00
_cell.angle_beta   90.00
_cell.angle_gamma   90.00
#
_symmetry.space_group_name_H-M   'P 1'
#
loop_
_entity.id
_entity.type
_entity.pdbx_description
1 polymer ?
#
loop_
_entity_poly.entity_id
_entity_poly.type
_entity_poly.pdbx_seq_one_letter_code
_entity_poly.pdbx_strand_id
1 'polypeptide(L)'
;EFWPDAVSTDMHTLTCEGPGYDLPTVMSKLLHVGMPLEEVIRASTVNAAAAIGWQDRVGTLGVGREADVAVLALNEVDVELEDCQGQTRRLSRRLEAEAVWRAGEPAAITRPEQWPNPGNAEKARAGWPQLLIRDDTPP
;
A
#
# COMPACT_ATOMS: atom_id res chain seq x y z
N GLU A 1 -3.97 15.35 -15.05
CA GLU A 1 -3.96 14.07 -14.31
C GLU A 1 -4.44 14.34 -12.89
N PHE A 2 -5.20 13.41 -12.34
CA PHE A 2 -5.72 13.50 -10.98
C PHE A 2 -5.11 12.35 -10.17
N TRP A 3 -4.38 12.69 -9.09
CA TRP A 3 -3.82 11.74 -8.15
C TRP A 3 -4.49 11.86 -6.79
N PRO A 4 -4.55 10.79 -5.98
CA PRO A 4 -5.10 10.86 -4.63
C PRO A 4 -4.22 11.75 -3.74
N ASP A 5 -4.85 12.56 -2.88
CA ASP A 5 -4.13 13.40 -1.91
C ASP A 5 -3.43 12.57 -0.85
N ALA A 6 -4.05 11.48 -0.39
CA ALA A 6 -3.47 10.57 0.60
C ALA A 6 -3.73 9.12 0.22
N VAL A 7 -2.83 8.25 0.63
CA VAL A 7 -2.84 6.81 0.34
C VAL A 7 -2.72 6.01 1.63
N SER A 8 -3.55 4.98 1.74
CA SER A 8 -3.55 3.98 2.81
C SER A 8 -3.65 2.58 2.20
N THR A 9 -3.33 1.56 3.00
CA THR A 9 -3.46 0.15 2.59
C THR A 9 -4.86 -0.39 2.75
N ASP A 10 -5.67 0.22 3.63
CA ASP A 10 -6.90 -0.36 4.15
C ASP A 10 -6.70 -1.82 4.59
N MET A 11 -5.59 -2.05 5.34
CA MET A 11 -5.19 -3.40 5.71
C MET A 11 -6.10 -3.96 6.78
N HIS A 12 -6.74 -5.06 6.45
CA HIS A 12 -7.55 -5.87 7.35
C HIS A 12 -7.46 -7.35 6.95
N THR A 13 -8.13 -8.23 7.67
CA THR A 13 -8.03 -9.69 7.49
C THR A 13 -8.24 -10.17 6.05
N LEU A 14 -9.02 -9.43 5.24
CA LEU A 14 -9.31 -9.82 3.86
C LEU A 14 -8.33 -9.22 2.83
N THR A 15 -7.56 -8.20 3.20
CA THR A 15 -6.64 -7.51 2.27
C THR A 15 -5.17 -7.76 2.56
N CYS A 16 -4.81 -8.31 3.74
CA CYS A 16 -3.42 -8.59 4.10
C CYS A 16 -2.80 -9.72 3.26
N GLU A 17 -3.60 -10.63 2.71
CA GLU A 17 -3.17 -11.69 1.80
C GLU A 17 -3.38 -11.36 0.32
N GLY A 18 -3.88 -10.16 0.02
CA GLY A 18 -4.16 -9.58 -1.29
C GLY A 18 -5.55 -8.95 -1.36
N PRO A 19 -5.73 -7.92 -2.19
CA PRO A 19 -4.76 -7.24 -3.06
C PRO A 19 -3.95 -6.13 -2.37
N GLY A 20 -4.18 -5.82 -1.10
CA GLY A 20 -3.50 -4.73 -0.38
C GLY A 20 -2.04 -5.11 -0.06
N TYR A 21 -1.86 -6.24 0.56
CA TYR A 21 -0.60 -6.80 1.05
C TYR A 21 0.12 -5.92 2.08
N ASP A 22 0.80 -4.88 1.65
CA ASP A 22 1.51 -3.88 2.46
C ASP A 22 1.50 -2.50 1.78
N LEU A 23 1.93 -1.47 2.48
CA LEU A 23 1.98 -0.12 1.94
C LEU A 23 2.96 0.00 0.75
N PRO A 24 4.18 -0.56 0.76
CA PRO A 24 5.05 -0.55 -0.41
C PRO A 24 4.43 -1.19 -1.67
N THR A 25 3.60 -2.21 -1.52
CA THR A 25 2.88 -2.82 -2.65
C THR A 25 1.82 -1.87 -3.22
N VAL A 26 1.02 -1.22 -2.37
CA VAL A 26 0.05 -0.21 -2.81
C VAL A 26 0.76 0.95 -3.51
N MET A 27 1.86 1.45 -2.94
CA MET A 27 2.71 2.48 -3.55
C MET A 27 3.24 2.05 -4.92
N SER A 28 3.66 0.79 -5.06
CA SER A 28 4.14 0.22 -6.34
C SER A 28 3.06 0.18 -7.40
N LYS A 29 1.82 -0.12 -7.04
CA LYS A 29 0.67 -0.07 -7.96
C LYS A 29 0.41 1.35 -8.46
N LEU A 30 0.52 2.36 -7.60
CA LEU A 30 0.38 3.76 -8.00
C LEU A 30 1.51 4.21 -8.93
N LEU A 31 2.76 3.80 -8.66
CA LEU A 31 3.89 4.02 -9.57
C LEU A 31 3.63 3.38 -10.95
N HIS A 32 3.07 2.17 -10.97
CA HIS A 32 2.78 1.44 -12.21
C HIS A 32 1.74 2.16 -13.07
N VAL A 33 0.73 2.79 -12.47
CA VAL A 33 -0.28 3.58 -13.21
C VAL A 33 0.18 4.99 -13.55
N GLY A 34 1.45 5.34 -13.26
CA GLY A 34 2.11 6.57 -13.71
C GLY A 34 2.17 7.69 -12.68
N MET A 35 1.76 7.47 -11.44
CA MET A 35 1.95 8.47 -10.37
C MET A 35 3.46 8.67 -10.11
N PRO A 36 3.98 9.92 -10.12
CA PRO A 36 5.38 10.18 -9.85
C PRO A 36 5.81 9.67 -8.47
N LEU A 37 7.05 9.15 -8.34
CA LEU A 37 7.56 8.59 -7.09
C LEU A 37 7.46 9.58 -5.92
N GLU A 38 7.81 10.84 -6.15
CA GLU A 38 7.71 11.88 -5.12
C GLU A 38 6.27 12.05 -4.62
N GLU A 39 5.30 12.05 -5.52
CA GLU A 39 3.88 12.17 -5.17
C GLU A 39 3.38 10.92 -4.43
N VAL A 40 3.82 9.73 -4.83
CA VAL A 40 3.50 8.49 -4.10
C VAL A 40 4.03 8.54 -2.67
N ILE A 41 5.28 8.99 -2.47
CA ILE A 41 5.86 9.17 -1.13
C ILE A 41 5.09 10.22 -0.33
N ARG A 42 4.80 11.39 -0.91
CA ARG A 42 4.04 12.46 -0.26
C ARG A 42 2.65 11.99 0.18
N ALA A 43 1.93 11.34 -0.71
CA ALA A 43 0.58 10.81 -0.45
C ALA A 43 0.57 9.77 0.68
N SER A 44 1.65 8.97 0.79
CA SER A 44 1.79 7.92 1.81
C SER A 44 2.40 8.40 3.14
N THR A 45 2.89 9.64 3.23
CA THR A 45 3.58 10.18 4.41
C THR A 45 2.97 11.51 4.86
N VAL A 46 3.45 12.62 4.32
CA VAL A 46 3.06 13.99 4.73
C VAL A 46 1.56 14.20 4.62
N ASN A 47 0.99 13.84 3.48
CA ASN A 47 -0.42 14.07 3.21
C ASN A 47 -1.30 13.14 4.06
N ALA A 48 -0.89 11.87 4.21
CA ALA A 48 -1.58 10.92 5.08
C ALA A 48 -1.57 11.38 6.55
N ALA A 49 -0.42 11.87 7.05
CA ALA A 49 -0.31 12.45 8.39
C ALA A 49 -1.22 13.66 8.58
N ALA A 50 -1.28 14.56 7.58
CA ALA A 50 -2.17 15.71 7.59
C ALA A 50 -3.65 15.31 7.59
N ALA A 51 -4.03 14.30 6.81
CA ALA A 51 -5.41 13.82 6.73
C ALA A 51 -5.96 13.31 8.08
N ILE A 52 -5.08 12.81 8.96
CA ILE A 52 -5.46 12.33 10.31
C ILE A 52 -5.10 13.31 11.41
N GLY A 53 -4.61 14.52 11.09
CA GLY A 53 -4.26 15.55 12.08
C GLY A 53 -2.95 15.29 12.84
N TRP A 54 -2.04 14.47 12.31
CA TRP A 54 -0.77 14.07 12.94
C TRP A 54 0.47 14.68 12.27
N GLN A 55 0.28 15.68 11.40
CA GLN A 55 1.35 16.35 10.64
C GLN A 55 2.45 16.96 11.52
N ASP A 56 2.17 17.24 12.80
CA ASP A 56 3.15 17.76 13.75
C ASP A 56 4.00 16.69 14.43
N ARG A 57 3.64 15.41 14.27
CA ARG A 57 4.31 14.27 14.90
C ARG A 57 5.06 13.40 13.91
N VAL A 58 4.40 13.02 12.82
CA VAL A 58 4.89 12.05 11.84
C VAL A 58 4.77 12.56 10.40
N GLY A 59 5.21 11.76 9.43
CA GLY A 59 5.12 12.05 7.99
C GLY A 59 6.31 12.82 7.43
N THR A 60 7.25 13.28 8.27
CA THR A 60 8.49 13.93 7.84
C THR A 60 9.68 13.48 8.67
N LEU A 61 10.89 13.64 8.13
CA LEU A 61 12.17 13.36 8.81
C LEU A 61 12.75 14.61 9.53
N GLY A 62 11.90 15.56 9.88
CA GLY A 62 12.33 16.78 10.59
C GLY A 62 12.85 16.49 11.99
N VAL A 63 13.85 17.27 12.44
CA VAL A 63 14.38 17.19 13.81
C VAL A 63 13.24 17.46 14.82
N GLY A 64 13.17 16.62 15.86
CA GLY A 64 12.13 16.72 16.89
C GLY A 64 10.82 15.97 16.56
N ARG A 65 10.75 15.29 15.42
CA ARG A 65 9.64 14.39 15.05
C ARG A 65 9.83 13.01 15.67
N GLU A 66 8.75 12.23 15.71
CA GLU A 66 8.87 10.81 16.03
C GLU A 66 9.80 10.15 15.00
N ALA A 67 10.71 9.31 15.47
CA ALA A 67 11.70 8.66 14.63
C ALA A 67 11.10 7.38 13.99
N ASP A 68 9.99 7.54 13.27
CA ASP A 68 9.37 6.53 12.44
C ASP A 68 9.96 6.66 11.03
N VAL A 69 10.85 5.75 10.66
CA VAL A 69 11.62 5.81 9.42
C VAL A 69 11.49 4.49 8.68
N ALA A 70 11.22 4.56 7.38
CA ALA A 70 11.31 3.40 6.49
C ALA A 70 12.31 3.70 5.37
N VAL A 71 13.23 2.77 5.14
CA VAL A 71 14.12 2.76 3.98
C VAL A 71 13.52 1.81 2.96
N LEU A 72 13.26 2.34 1.76
CA LEU A 72 12.65 1.60 0.66
C LEU A 72 13.64 1.49 -0.49
N ALA A 73 13.78 0.29 -1.06
CA ALA A 73 14.41 0.08 -2.34
C ALA A 73 13.36 0.10 -3.46
N LEU A 74 13.69 0.69 -4.60
CA LEU A 74 12.92 0.57 -5.83
C LEU A 74 13.60 -0.44 -6.74
N ASN A 75 13.14 -1.67 -6.70
CA ASN A 75 13.73 -2.80 -7.41
C ASN A 75 13.10 -2.99 -8.80
N GLU A 76 13.91 -3.40 -9.77
CA GLU A 76 13.40 -3.98 -11.01
C GLU A 76 12.87 -5.38 -10.72
N VAL A 77 11.64 -5.64 -11.17
CA VAL A 77 10.94 -6.89 -10.91
C VAL A 77 10.15 -7.30 -12.15
N ASP A 78 9.68 -8.53 -12.14
CA ASP A 78 8.75 -9.06 -13.12
C ASP A 78 7.65 -9.82 -12.37
N VAL A 79 6.72 -9.06 -11.77
CA VAL A 79 5.67 -9.61 -10.92
C VAL A 79 4.30 -9.18 -11.40
N GLU A 80 3.33 -10.05 -11.21
CA GLU A 80 1.94 -9.78 -11.49
C GLU A 80 1.21 -9.45 -10.17
N LEU A 81 0.52 -8.31 -10.14
CA LEU A 81 -0.30 -7.88 -9.01
C LEU A 81 -1.74 -7.66 -9.47
N GLU A 82 -2.66 -8.02 -8.60
CA GLU A 82 -4.10 -7.86 -8.80
C GLU A 82 -4.64 -6.61 -8.10
N ASP A 83 -5.78 -6.13 -8.60
CA ASP A 83 -6.63 -5.16 -7.94
C ASP A 83 -7.79 -5.84 -7.17
N CYS A 84 -8.65 -5.03 -6.52
CA CYS A 84 -9.80 -5.53 -5.76
C CYS A 84 -10.90 -6.17 -6.65
N GLN A 85 -10.84 -5.98 -7.97
CA GLN A 85 -11.74 -6.62 -8.94
C GLN A 85 -11.13 -7.90 -9.54
N GLY A 86 -9.86 -8.20 -9.18
CA GLY A 86 -9.11 -9.33 -9.68
C GLY A 86 -8.53 -9.13 -11.07
N GLN A 87 -8.46 -7.89 -11.53
CA GLN A 87 -7.69 -7.58 -12.72
C GLN A 87 -6.21 -7.56 -12.36
N THR A 88 -5.39 -8.21 -13.17
CA THR A 88 -3.95 -8.26 -12.95
C THR A 88 -3.19 -7.31 -13.86
N ARG A 89 -2.06 -6.83 -13.37
CA ARG A 89 -1.08 -6.02 -14.10
C ARG A 89 0.33 -6.50 -13.79
N ARG A 90 1.17 -6.51 -14.82
CA ARG A 90 2.57 -6.89 -14.69
C ARG A 90 3.42 -5.67 -14.38
N LEU A 91 4.01 -5.65 -13.19
CA LEU A 91 4.85 -4.57 -12.72
C LEU A 91 6.32 -4.85 -13.08
N SER A 92 7.00 -3.83 -13.61
CA SER A 92 8.44 -3.84 -13.89
C SER A 92 9.27 -3.24 -12.77
N ARG A 93 8.66 -2.52 -11.83
CA ARG A 93 9.33 -1.93 -10.66
C ARG A 93 8.48 -2.07 -9.43
N ARG A 94 9.13 -2.29 -8.28
CA ARG A 94 8.46 -2.46 -7.00
C ARG A 94 9.25 -1.80 -5.87
N LEU A 95 8.53 -1.11 -5.00
CA LEU A 95 9.05 -0.64 -3.73
C LEU A 95 9.04 -1.78 -2.71
N GLU A 96 10.16 -1.94 -2.00
CA GLU A 96 10.32 -2.93 -0.94
C GLU A 96 11.00 -2.30 0.26
N ALA A 97 10.51 -2.61 1.47
CA ALA A 97 11.14 -2.14 2.68
C ALA A 97 12.46 -2.90 2.93
N GLU A 98 13.56 -2.16 3.12
CA GLU A 98 14.87 -2.71 3.50
C GLU A 98 15.12 -2.57 5.00
N ALA A 99 14.68 -1.47 5.60
CA ALA A 99 14.82 -1.23 7.02
C ALA A 99 13.67 -0.35 7.53
N VAL A 100 13.23 -0.61 8.74
CA VAL A 100 12.16 0.15 9.40
C VAL A 100 12.55 0.43 10.84
N TRP A 101 12.29 1.66 11.29
CA TRP A 101 12.37 2.07 12.68
C TRP A 101 11.04 2.64 13.12
N ARG A 102 10.65 2.32 14.34
CA ARG A 102 9.49 2.88 15.02
C ARG A 102 9.95 3.53 16.32
N ALA A 103 9.66 4.82 16.46
CA ALA A 103 10.13 5.61 17.60
C ALA A 103 11.65 5.49 17.85
N GLY A 104 12.44 5.36 16.78
CA GLY A 104 13.89 5.19 16.83
C GLY A 104 14.40 3.77 17.07
N GLU A 105 13.53 2.81 17.36
CA GLU A 105 13.89 1.40 17.56
C GLU A 105 13.71 0.59 16.28
N PRO A 106 14.67 -0.28 15.91
CA PRO A 106 14.53 -1.15 14.75
C PRO A 106 13.30 -2.04 14.85
N ALA A 107 12.53 -2.10 13.77
CA ALA A 107 11.37 -2.97 13.66
C ALA A 107 11.63 -4.12 12.68
N ALA A 108 11.19 -5.32 13.05
CA ALA A 108 11.32 -6.48 12.17
C ALA A 108 10.41 -6.33 10.94
N ILE A 109 10.96 -6.65 9.77
CA ILE A 109 10.22 -6.75 8.52
C ILE A 109 9.88 -8.23 8.32
N THR A 110 8.58 -8.55 8.33
CA THR A 110 8.09 -9.90 8.05
C THR A 110 7.49 -9.92 6.65
N ARG A 111 7.99 -10.81 5.80
CA ARG A 111 7.44 -11.04 4.46
C ARG A 111 6.85 -12.44 4.39
N PRO A 112 5.61 -12.61 3.90
CA PRO A 112 5.09 -13.94 3.62
C PRO A 112 5.96 -14.68 2.59
N GLU A 113 6.18 -15.99 2.76
CA GLU A 113 7.01 -16.79 1.86
C GLU A 113 6.53 -16.80 0.40
N GLN A 114 5.22 -16.60 0.18
CA GLN A 114 4.57 -16.66 -1.13
C GLN A 114 4.01 -15.29 -1.56
N TRP A 115 4.74 -14.27 -1.31
CA TRP A 115 4.34 -12.90 -1.60
C TRP A 115 4.91 -12.37 -2.93
N PRO A 116 4.13 -11.66 -3.78
CA PRO A 116 2.66 -11.64 -3.84
C PRO A 116 2.10 -12.97 -4.36
N ASN A 117 0.90 -13.34 -3.89
CA ASN A 117 0.20 -14.53 -4.36
C ASN A 117 -1.15 -14.13 -5.00
N PRO A 118 -1.25 -14.07 -6.34
CA PRO A 118 -2.49 -13.68 -7.03
C PRO A 118 -3.72 -14.53 -6.68
N GLY A 119 -3.52 -15.80 -6.27
CA GLY A 119 -4.61 -16.66 -5.84
C GLY A 119 -5.26 -16.26 -4.51
N ASN A 120 -4.63 -15.39 -3.73
CA ASN A 120 -5.18 -14.94 -2.45
C ASN A 120 -6.33 -13.95 -2.64
N ALA A 121 -6.31 -13.13 -3.68
CA ALA A 121 -7.43 -12.24 -4.01
C ALA A 121 -8.71 -13.02 -4.35
N GLU A 122 -8.59 -14.18 -5.00
CA GLU A 122 -9.71 -15.07 -5.28
C GLU A 122 -10.27 -15.69 -3.98
N LYS A 123 -9.40 -16.14 -3.08
CA LYS A 123 -9.79 -16.65 -1.75
C LYS A 123 -10.46 -15.57 -0.90
N ALA A 124 -9.92 -14.36 -0.88
CA ALA A 124 -10.51 -13.23 -0.16
C ALA A 124 -11.91 -12.93 -0.70
N ARG A 125 -12.09 -12.88 -2.03
CA ARG A 125 -13.41 -12.67 -2.65
C ARG A 125 -14.39 -13.79 -2.38
N ALA A 126 -13.96 -15.04 -2.37
CA ALA A 126 -14.81 -16.18 -2.03
C ALA A 126 -15.31 -16.14 -0.57
N GLY A 127 -14.53 -15.51 0.32
CA GLY A 127 -14.90 -15.27 1.72
C GLY A 127 -15.74 -14.00 1.95
N TRP A 128 -15.90 -13.12 0.95
CA TRP A 128 -16.78 -11.96 1.08
C TRP A 128 -18.23 -12.43 0.96
N PRO A 129 -19.06 -12.25 1.98
CA PRO A 129 -20.49 -12.44 1.81
C PRO A 129 -20.93 -11.46 0.72
N GLN A 130 -21.85 -11.88 -0.13
CA GLN A 130 -22.46 -11.10 -1.24
C GLN A 130 -23.16 -9.81 -0.77
N LEU A 131 -22.73 -9.25 0.34
CA LEU A 131 -23.38 -8.17 1.09
C LEU A 131 -23.06 -6.76 0.54
N LEU A 132 -22.20 -6.62 -0.48
CA LEU A 132 -21.78 -5.29 -0.96
C LEU A 132 -22.06 -5.03 -2.45
N ILE A 133 -22.68 -5.93 -3.17
CA ILE A 133 -23.27 -5.62 -4.47
C ILE A 133 -24.78 -5.65 -4.30
N ARG A 134 -25.33 -4.60 -3.70
CA ARG A 134 -26.70 -4.25 -4.00
C ARG A 134 -26.70 -3.75 -5.43
N ASP A 135 -27.30 -4.55 -6.30
CA ASP A 135 -27.67 -4.13 -7.64
C ASP A 135 -28.83 -3.13 -7.50
N ASP A 136 -28.51 -1.91 -7.04
CA ASP A 136 -29.44 -0.79 -6.97
C ASP A 136 -29.52 -0.13 -8.36
N THR A 137 -29.69 -0.92 -9.42
CA THR A 137 -30.19 -0.41 -10.68
C THR A 137 -31.67 -0.13 -10.50
N PRO A 138 -32.12 1.14 -10.47
CA PRO A 138 -33.55 1.44 -10.45
C PRO A 138 -34.20 0.93 -11.74
N PRO A 139 -35.44 0.49 -11.69
CA PRO A 139 -36.19 -0.03 -12.84
C PRO A 139 -36.37 1.00 -13.94
#